data_ab0df0a4596f6e161169dd23d02cd979
#
_entry.id   ab0df0a4596f6e161169dd23d02cd979
#
_cell.length_a   1.000
_cell.length_b   1.000
_cell.length_c   1.000
_cell.angle_alpha   90.00
_cell.angle_beta   90.00
_cell.angle_gamma   90.00
#
_symmetry.space_group_name_H-M   'P 1'
#
loop_
_entity.id
_entity.type
_entity.pdbx_description
1 polymer ?
#
loop_
_entity_poly.entity_id
_entity_poly.type
_entity_poly.pdbx_seq_one_letter_code
_entity_poly.pdbx_strand_id
1 'polypeptide(L)'
;MSDKEIYPQLDLENAKGPKAIIKTNHGDIHIQLFPEEAPMTVENFVRLAKKGYYDGVIFHRVISDFMIQGGDPDGTGMGGQSIWGHAFEDEFSNVLFNLRGALSMANAGPNTNGSQFFIVQNKNMPKRFISQLREAKFPEPIIKAYKQGGTPWLDHRHTVFGQVTDGMDVVDEIAKVEKDGNDKPLEDVVITTIAIED
;
A
#
# COMPACT_ATOMS: atom_id res chain seq x y z
N MET A 1 12.51 23.91 -6.43
CA MET A 1 11.46 22.89 -6.58
C MET A 1 10.30 23.22 -5.67
N SER A 2 9.07 23.09 -6.17
CA SER A 2 7.91 23.19 -5.31
C SER A 2 7.81 21.92 -4.44
N ASP A 3 7.12 22.00 -3.30
CA ASP A 3 6.92 20.82 -2.43
C ASP A 3 6.28 19.65 -3.19
N LYS A 4 5.45 19.93 -4.19
CA LYS A 4 4.82 18.92 -5.05
C LYS A 4 5.82 18.17 -5.95
N GLU A 5 6.88 18.86 -6.37
CA GLU A 5 7.91 18.24 -7.22
C GLU A 5 8.81 17.27 -6.45
N ILE A 6 8.89 17.43 -5.12
CA ILE A 6 9.73 16.60 -4.25
C ILE A 6 8.98 15.33 -3.83
N TYR A 7 7.68 15.44 -3.53
CA TYR A 7 6.88 14.35 -2.99
C TYR A 7 5.86 13.87 -4.02
N PRO A 8 6.14 12.75 -4.73
CA PRO A 8 5.26 12.29 -5.82
C PRO A 8 3.84 11.95 -5.35
N GLN A 9 3.66 11.53 -4.10
CA GLN A 9 2.33 11.27 -3.55
C GLN A 9 1.45 12.53 -3.44
N LEU A 10 2.05 13.70 -3.44
CA LEU A 10 1.34 14.98 -3.37
C LEU A 10 1.04 15.58 -4.75
N ASP A 11 1.54 14.96 -5.81
CA ASP A 11 1.37 15.44 -7.20
C ASP A 11 1.17 14.26 -8.15
N LEU A 12 0.10 13.51 -7.91
CA LEU A 12 -0.18 12.27 -8.63
C LEU A 12 -0.46 12.47 -10.12
N GLU A 13 -0.94 13.66 -10.50
CA GLU A 13 -1.19 13.99 -11.92
C GLU A 13 0.09 14.03 -12.75
N ASN A 14 1.20 14.40 -12.13
CA ASN A 14 2.50 14.52 -12.79
C ASN A 14 3.46 13.38 -12.43
N ALA A 15 3.01 12.41 -11.65
CA ALA A 15 3.83 11.26 -11.28
C ALA A 15 4.12 10.39 -12.50
N LYS A 16 5.35 9.90 -12.58
CA LYS A 16 5.81 9.05 -13.69
C LYS A 16 5.82 7.59 -13.25
N GLY A 17 5.47 6.73 -14.14
CA GLY A 17 5.51 5.29 -13.91
C GLY A 17 4.20 4.61 -14.28
N PRO A 18 4.19 3.27 -14.22
CA PRO A 18 2.99 2.50 -14.52
C PRO A 18 1.89 2.74 -13.48
N LYS A 19 0.67 2.45 -13.89
CA LYS A 19 -0.51 2.48 -13.03
C LYS A 19 -1.06 1.08 -12.89
N ALA A 20 -1.68 0.81 -11.75
CA ALA A 20 -2.33 -0.47 -11.50
C ALA A 20 -3.81 -0.24 -11.19
N ILE A 21 -4.65 -1.19 -11.59
CA ILE A 21 -6.04 -1.25 -11.16
C ILE A 21 -6.24 -2.58 -10.47
N ILE A 22 -6.46 -2.55 -9.16
CA ILE A 22 -6.83 -3.74 -8.39
C ILE A 22 -8.35 -3.88 -8.50
N LYS A 23 -8.79 -4.87 -9.29
CA LYS A 23 -10.21 -5.15 -9.48
C LYS A 23 -10.66 -6.13 -8.44
N THR A 24 -11.62 -5.73 -7.62
CA THR A 24 -12.14 -6.57 -6.53
C THR A 24 -13.64 -6.77 -6.68
N ASN A 25 -14.17 -7.74 -5.92
CA ASN A 25 -15.62 -7.94 -5.82
C ASN A 25 -16.34 -6.82 -5.04
N HIS A 26 -15.62 -5.82 -4.57
CA HIS A 26 -16.17 -4.59 -3.94
C HIS A 26 -15.99 -3.36 -4.84
N GLY A 27 -15.26 -3.46 -5.94
CA GLY A 27 -14.99 -2.36 -6.85
C GLY A 27 -13.51 -2.26 -7.21
N ASP A 28 -13.17 -1.23 -7.97
CA ASP A 28 -11.83 -1.02 -8.49
C ASP A 28 -11.06 -0.01 -7.64
N ILE A 29 -9.77 -0.29 -7.45
CA ILE A 29 -8.83 0.58 -6.74
C ILE A 29 -7.73 0.96 -7.74
N HIS A 30 -7.65 2.24 -8.09
CA HIS A 30 -6.65 2.77 -9.02
C HIS A 30 -5.44 3.27 -8.26
N ILE A 31 -4.25 2.91 -8.73
CA ILE A 31 -2.99 3.18 -8.03
C ILE A 31 -1.94 3.70 -9.01
N GLN A 32 -1.24 4.75 -8.60
CA GLN A 32 -0.01 5.20 -9.25
C GLN A 32 1.18 4.51 -8.59
N LEU A 33 2.03 3.87 -9.37
CA LEU A 33 3.26 3.24 -8.89
C LEU A 33 4.46 4.18 -9.04
N PHE A 34 5.50 3.98 -8.22
CA PHE A 34 6.67 4.85 -8.15
C PHE A 34 7.97 4.08 -8.41
N PRO A 35 8.29 3.76 -9.69
CA PRO A 35 9.47 2.94 -10.01
C PRO A 35 10.80 3.65 -9.82
N GLU A 36 10.84 4.99 -9.79
CA GLU A 36 12.08 5.73 -9.54
C GLU A 36 12.53 5.57 -8.09
N GLU A 37 11.60 5.57 -7.15
CA GLU A 37 11.87 5.48 -5.72
C GLU A 37 11.95 4.04 -5.21
N ALA A 38 11.21 3.11 -5.81
CA ALA A 38 11.17 1.71 -5.41
C ALA A 38 11.22 0.79 -6.63
N PRO A 39 12.35 0.77 -7.35
CA PRO A 39 12.43 0.08 -8.65
C PRO A 39 12.21 -1.43 -8.57
N MET A 40 12.81 -2.12 -7.61
CA MET A 40 12.63 -3.56 -7.46
C MET A 40 11.23 -3.93 -6.99
N THR A 41 10.69 -3.16 -6.06
CA THR A 41 9.35 -3.40 -5.51
C THR A 41 8.29 -3.22 -6.59
N VAL A 42 8.39 -2.16 -7.39
CA VAL A 42 7.47 -1.93 -8.51
C VAL A 42 7.62 -3.03 -9.58
N GLU A 43 8.86 -3.39 -9.94
CA GLU A 43 9.11 -4.48 -10.90
C GLU A 43 8.46 -5.78 -10.43
N ASN A 44 8.67 -6.14 -9.17
CA ASN A 44 8.07 -7.34 -8.57
C ASN A 44 6.55 -7.33 -8.70
N PHE A 45 5.93 -6.27 -8.25
CA PHE A 45 4.47 -6.14 -8.27
C PHE A 45 3.91 -6.18 -9.70
N VAL A 46 4.51 -5.42 -10.61
CA VAL A 46 4.07 -5.35 -12.01
C VAL A 46 4.21 -6.72 -12.70
N ARG A 47 5.35 -7.39 -12.52
CA ARG A 47 5.58 -8.70 -13.15
C ARG A 47 4.66 -9.77 -12.55
N LEU A 48 4.44 -9.79 -11.26
CA LEU A 48 3.49 -10.69 -10.62
C LEU A 48 2.06 -10.43 -11.13
N ALA A 49 1.65 -9.17 -11.22
CA ALA A 49 0.32 -8.80 -11.73
C ALA A 49 0.12 -9.24 -13.18
N LYS A 50 1.09 -8.96 -14.05
CA LYS A 50 1.03 -9.33 -15.48
C LYS A 50 1.01 -10.85 -15.68
N LYS A 51 1.61 -11.60 -14.76
CA LYS A 51 1.63 -13.06 -14.78
C LYS A 51 0.31 -13.69 -14.29
N GLY A 52 -0.59 -12.88 -13.76
CA GLY A 52 -1.85 -13.37 -13.17
C GLY A 52 -1.67 -13.95 -11.77
N TYR A 53 -0.56 -13.68 -11.11
CA TYR A 53 -0.24 -14.21 -9.78
C TYR A 53 -1.27 -13.82 -8.72
N TYR A 54 -1.82 -12.61 -8.81
CA TYR A 54 -2.80 -12.09 -7.86
C TYR A 54 -4.24 -12.42 -8.21
N ASP A 55 -4.51 -13.06 -9.35
CA ASP A 55 -5.87 -13.40 -9.77
C ASP A 55 -6.50 -14.39 -8.78
N GLY A 56 -7.65 -14.04 -8.23
CA GLY A 56 -8.36 -14.86 -7.25
C GLY A 56 -7.81 -14.80 -5.82
N VAL A 57 -6.79 -14.01 -5.57
CA VAL A 57 -6.18 -13.86 -4.25
C VAL A 57 -7.02 -12.92 -3.39
N ILE A 58 -7.13 -13.20 -2.09
CA ILE A 58 -7.99 -12.45 -1.18
C ILE A 58 -7.22 -11.41 -0.38
N PHE A 59 -7.95 -10.42 0.14
CA PHE A 59 -7.49 -9.61 1.25
C PHE A 59 -7.73 -10.40 2.54
N HIS A 60 -6.70 -11.06 3.04
CA HIS A 60 -6.83 -12.01 4.15
C HIS A 60 -6.77 -11.35 5.53
N ARG A 61 -6.39 -10.08 5.61
CA ARG A 61 -6.31 -9.34 6.87
C ARG A 61 -6.75 -7.89 6.64
N VAL A 62 -7.86 -7.50 7.24
CA VAL A 62 -8.39 -6.13 7.14
C VAL A 62 -8.64 -5.57 8.53
N ILE A 63 -8.17 -4.38 8.80
CA ILE A 63 -8.36 -3.70 10.07
C ILE A 63 -8.81 -2.27 9.80
N SER A 64 -10.03 -1.95 10.23
CA SER A 64 -10.57 -0.59 10.13
C SER A 64 -9.70 0.39 10.91
N ASP A 65 -9.53 1.59 10.38
CA ASP A 65 -8.63 2.61 10.91
C ASP A 65 -7.15 2.17 10.97
N PHE A 66 -6.79 1.27 10.05
CA PHE A 66 -5.40 0.83 9.87
C PHE A 66 -5.10 0.55 8.39
N MET A 67 -5.34 -0.68 7.91
CA MET A 67 -4.95 -1.09 6.55
C MET A 67 -5.76 -2.29 6.06
N ILE A 68 -5.70 -2.56 4.76
CA ILE A 68 -6.15 -3.81 4.16
C ILE A 68 -4.97 -4.51 3.52
N GLN A 69 -4.78 -5.79 3.81
CA GLN A 69 -3.62 -6.58 3.38
C GLN A 69 -4.04 -7.80 2.57
N GLY A 70 -3.33 -8.03 1.48
CA GLY A 70 -3.52 -9.18 0.60
C GLY A 70 -2.24 -9.58 -0.10
N GLY A 71 -2.37 -10.34 -1.18
CA GLY A 71 -1.24 -10.73 -2.02
C GLY A 71 -0.59 -12.06 -1.67
N ASP A 72 -1.14 -12.80 -0.70
CA ASP A 72 -0.74 -14.17 -0.39
C ASP A 72 -1.65 -15.17 -1.12
N PRO A 73 -1.13 -15.94 -2.10
CA PRO A 73 -1.95 -16.91 -2.83
C PRO A 73 -2.61 -17.95 -1.93
N ASP A 74 -2.01 -18.26 -0.77
CA ASP A 74 -2.55 -19.21 0.19
C ASP A 74 -3.61 -18.58 1.12
N GLY A 75 -3.69 -17.26 1.15
CA GLY A 75 -4.65 -16.51 1.97
C GLY A 75 -4.46 -16.67 3.47
N THR A 76 -3.28 -17.07 3.92
CA THR A 76 -2.96 -17.34 5.33
C THR A 76 -2.15 -16.24 6.00
N GLY A 77 -1.49 -15.39 5.21
CA GLY A 77 -0.50 -14.42 5.67
C GLY A 77 0.91 -14.98 5.79
N MET A 78 1.08 -16.28 5.58
CA MET A 78 2.38 -16.96 5.69
C MET A 78 3.00 -17.28 4.34
N GLY A 79 2.27 -17.14 3.24
CA GLY A 79 2.69 -17.53 1.91
C GLY A 79 3.09 -16.36 1.04
N GLY A 80 3.32 -16.69 -0.24
CA GLY A 80 3.69 -15.73 -1.25
C GLY A 80 5.18 -15.63 -1.46
N GLN A 81 5.58 -15.41 -2.72
CA GLN A 81 6.97 -15.27 -3.12
C GLN A 81 7.11 -14.11 -4.09
N SER A 82 8.29 -13.49 -4.10
CA SER A 82 8.62 -12.50 -5.11
C SER A 82 8.72 -13.16 -6.48
N ILE A 83 8.75 -12.33 -7.52
CA ILE A 83 8.94 -12.80 -8.90
C ILE A 83 10.27 -13.53 -9.09
N TRP A 84 11.25 -13.28 -8.21
CA TRP A 84 12.57 -13.93 -8.24
C TRP A 84 12.63 -15.24 -7.44
N GLY A 85 11.54 -15.59 -6.73
CA GLY A 85 11.46 -16.83 -5.95
C GLY A 85 12.15 -16.78 -4.58
N HIS A 86 12.60 -15.60 -4.15
CA HIS A 86 13.23 -15.39 -2.84
C HIS A 86 12.86 -14.01 -2.29
N ALA A 87 13.10 -13.78 -1.01
CA ALA A 87 12.89 -12.47 -0.38
C ALA A 87 13.82 -11.43 -1.01
N PHE A 88 13.34 -10.19 -1.12
CA PHE A 88 14.15 -9.07 -1.61
C PHE A 88 14.17 -7.92 -0.60
N GLU A 89 15.16 -7.04 -0.78
CA GLU A 89 15.47 -5.98 0.15
C GLU A 89 14.45 -4.87 0.17
N ASP A 90 14.40 -4.14 1.28
CA ASP A 90 13.59 -2.94 1.42
C ASP A 90 14.15 -1.80 0.58
N GLU A 91 13.24 -0.95 0.10
CA GLU A 91 13.59 0.24 -0.68
C GLU A 91 12.95 1.47 -0.02
N PHE A 92 13.47 1.86 1.14
CA PHE A 92 12.96 3.01 1.86
C PHE A 92 13.36 4.31 1.17
N SER A 93 12.42 5.24 1.11
CA SER A 93 12.61 6.54 0.47
C SER A 93 12.29 7.67 1.43
N ASN A 94 13.05 8.76 1.34
CA ASN A 94 12.80 9.98 2.12
C ASN A 94 11.70 10.86 1.48
N VAL A 95 11.13 10.44 0.36
CA VAL A 95 10.08 11.18 -0.35
C VAL A 95 8.77 10.40 -0.47
N LEU A 96 8.73 9.16 0.02
CA LEU A 96 7.52 8.33 0.08
C LEU A 96 7.19 7.97 1.53
N PHE A 97 5.93 8.10 1.88
CA PHE A 97 5.44 7.91 3.25
C PHE A 97 4.17 7.07 3.26
N ASN A 98 3.89 6.43 4.39
CA ASN A 98 2.67 5.64 4.58
C ASN A 98 1.46 6.56 4.85
N LEU A 99 1.19 7.45 3.91
CA LEU A 99 0.00 8.30 3.90
C LEU A 99 -1.26 7.45 3.71
N ARG A 100 -2.42 7.98 4.05
CA ARG A 100 -3.69 7.34 3.69
C ARG A 100 -3.70 7.08 2.17
N GLY A 101 -3.96 5.84 1.78
CA GLY A 101 -3.94 5.38 0.38
C GLY A 101 -2.59 4.89 -0.11
N ALA A 102 -1.54 4.92 0.71
CA ALA A 102 -0.24 4.36 0.31
C ALA A 102 -0.34 2.85 0.07
N LEU A 103 0.31 2.39 -0.98
CA LEU A 103 0.51 0.96 -1.27
C LEU A 103 1.92 0.61 -0.79
N SER A 104 2.00 -0.33 0.14
CA SER A 104 3.24 -0.70 0.83
C SER A 104 3.41 -2.21 0.89
N MET A 105 4.66 -2.67 1.03
CA MET A 105 4.95 -4.09 1.15
C MET A 105 4.78 -4.59 2.58
N ALA A 106 4.00 -5.65 2.74
CA ALA A 106 4.04 -6.45 3.97
C ALA A 106 5.36 -7.21 4.05
N ASN A 107 5.85 -7.45 5.26
CA ASN A 107 7.08 -8.18 5.50
C ASN A 107 7.07 -8.88 6.87
N ALA A 108 8.05 -9.73 7.10
CA ALA A 108 8.28 -10.43 8.38
C ALA A 108 9.55 -9.92 9.06
N GLY A 109 9.89 -8.66 8.87
CA GLY A 109 11.09 -8.01 9.36
C GLY A 109 11.91 -7.42 8.22
N PRO A 110 13.10 -6.86 8.49
CA PRO A 110 13.94 -6.24 7.46
C PRO A 110 14.27 -7.17 6.30
N ASN A 111 14.15 -6.65 5.08
CA ASN A 111 14.57 -7.33 3.85
C ASN A 111 13.91 -8.69 3.60
N THR A 112 12.61 -8.78 3.93
CA THR A 112 11.83 -10.03 3.76
C THR A 112 10.64 -9.85 2.82
N ASN A 113 10.73 -8.96 1.84
CA ASN A 113 9.63 -8.70 0.90
C ASN A 113 9.40 -9.89 -0.03
N GLY A 114 8.14 -10.22 -0.26
CA GLY A 114 7.69 -11.28 -1.16
C GLY A 114 6.63 -10.79 -2.11
N SER A 115 5.38 -11.27 -1.96
CA SER A 115 4.25 -10.84 -2.78
C SER A 115 3.18 -10.08 -2.02
N GLN A 116 3.16 -10.14 -0.69
CA GLN A 116 2.11 -9.52 0.11
C GLN A 116 2.28 -8.00 0.20
N PHE A 117 1.16 -7.31 0.10
CA PHE A 117 1.11 -5.85 0.17
C PHE A 117 -0.08 -5.40 1.02
N PHE A 118 -0.08 -4.14 1.42
CA PHE A 118 -1.23 -3.54 2.07
C PHE A 118 -1.49 -2.13 1.53
N ILE A 119 -2.73 -1.68 1.71
CA ILE A 119 -3.13 -0.31 1.41
C ILE A 119 -3.48 0.36 2.73
N VAL A 120 -2.85 1.48 3.02
CA VAL A 120 -3.10 2.24 4.24
C VAL A 120 -4.50 2.86 4.19
N GLN A 121 -5.33 2.53 5.17
CA GLN A 121 -6.72 2.97 5.20
C GLN A 121 -6.97 4.03 6.27
N ASN A 122 -6.21 4.04 7.37
CA ASN A 122 -6.44 4.90 8.53
C ASN A 122 -6.70 6.35 8.16
N LYS A 123 -7.83 6.89 8.64
CA LYS A 123 -8.20 8.31 8.47
C LYS A 123 -8.24 9.08 9.79
N ASN A 124 -7.93 8.42 10.90
CA ASN A 124 -7.93 9.02 12.23
C ASN A 124 -6.52 9.35 12.67
N MET A 125 -6.19 10.66 12.71
CA MET A 125 -4.88 11.15 13.16
C MET A 125 -5.07 12.10 14.33
N PRO A 126 -4.96 11.60 15.59
CA PRO A 126 -5.04 12.45 16.77
C PRO A 126 -3.97 13.55 16.75
N LYS A 127 -4.30 14.70 17.32
CA LYS A 127 -3.38 15.86 17.39
C LYS A 127 -2.04 15.50 18.02
N ARG A 128 -2.01 14.57 18.98
CA ARG A 128 -0.77 14.11 19.63
C ARG A 128 0.21 13.47 18.63
N PHE A 129 -0.31 12.71 17.65
CA PHE A 129 0.54 12.11 16.62
C PHE A 129 1.12 13.18 15.69
N ILE A 130 0.32 14.18 15.33
CA ILE A 130 0.80 15.31 14.53
C ILE A 130 1.92 16.07 15.28
N SER A 131 1.77 16.29 16.58
CA SER A 131 2.81 16.90 17.40
C SER A 131 4.09 16.05 17.42
N GLN A 132 3.96 14.73 17.53
CA GLN A 132 5.11 13.82 17.46
C GLN A 132 5.82 13.90 16.11
N LEU A 133 5.10 14.04 15.00
CA LEU A 133 5.70 14.21 13.67
C LEU A 133 6.52 15.50 13.60
N ARG A 134 6.05 16.58 14.20
CA ARG A 134 6.79 17.85 14.28
C ARG A 134 8.05 17.73 15.11
N GLU A 135 7.96 17.08 16.27
CA GLU A 135 9.11 16.80 17.12
C GLU A 135 10.16 15.94 16.40
N ALA A 136 9.70 14.97 15.59
CA ALA A 136 10.56 14.11 14.78
C ALA A 136 11.05 14.81 13.49
N LYS A 137 10.70 16.08 13.29
CA LYS A 137 11.12 16.90 12.15
C LYS A 137 10.69 16.36 10.79
N PHE A 138 9.51 15.79 10.71
CA PHE A 138 8.91 15.43 9.42
C PHE A 138 8.70 16.70 8.57
N PRO A 139 8.84 16.61 7.24
CA PRO A 139 8.57 17.75 6.36
C PRO A 139 7.13 18.27 6.53
N GLU A 140 6.96 19.58 6.55
CA GLU A 140 5.62 20.19 6.73
C GLU A 140 4.59 19.73 5.69
N PRO A 141 4.90 19.60 4.39
CA PRO A 141 3.94 19.07 3.42
C PRO A 141 3.47 17.66 3.77
N ILE A 142 4.36 16.84 4.33
CA ILE A 142 4.04 15.48 4.75
C ILE A 142 3.21 15.47 6.04
N ILE A 143 3.54 16.34 7.00
CA ILE A 143 2.72 16.51 8.21
C ILE A 143 1.30 16.92 7.82
N LYS A 144 1.16 17.86 6.89
CA LYS A 144 -0.14 18.29 6.38
C LYS A 144 -0.90 17.14 5.74
N ALA A 145 -0.22 16.30 4.95
CA ALA A 145 -0.83 15.12 4.33
C ALA A 145 -1.27 14.09 5.39
N TYR A 146 -0.46 13.86 6.41
CA TYR A 146 -0.81 12.95 7.52
C TYR A 146 -2.03 13.41 8.33
N LYS A 147 -2.36 14.68 8.32
CA LYS A 147 -3.61 15.16 8.95
C LYS A 147 -4.86 14.54 8.33
N GLN A 148 -4.76 14.08 7.08
CA GLN A 148 -5.85 13.38 6.38
C GLN A 148 -5.87 11.89 6.67
N GLY A 149 -4.89 11.37 7.37
CA GLY A 149 -4.75 9.96 7.72
C GLY A 149 -3.42 9.37 7.31
N GLY A 150 -3.17 8.18 7.74
CA GLY A 150 -1.96 7.44 7.44
C GLY A 150 -1.44 6.65 8.63
N THR A 151 -0.28 6.02 8.44
CA THR A 151 0.36 5.19 9.45
C THR A 151 1.86 5.53 9.56
N PRO A 152 2.19 6.72 10.08
CA PRO A 152 3.60 7.19 10.09
C PRO A 152 4.55 6.28 10.87
N TRP A 153 4.04 5.48 11.82
CA TRP A 153 4.84 4.50 12.55
C TRP A 153 5.36 3.36 11.68
N LEU A 154 4.84 3.21 10.45
CA LEU A 154 5.29 2.20 9.48
C LEU A 154 6.37 2.74 8.52
N ASP A 155 6.65 4.05 8.53
CA ASP A 155 7.69 4.64 7.69
C ASP A 155 9.06 4.07 8.06
N HIS A 156 9.86 3.75 7.04
CA HIS A 156 11.16 3.07 7.16
C HIS A 156 11.08 1.66 7.80
N ARG A 157 9.90 1.05 7.76
CA ARG A 157 9.67 -0.35 8.15
C ARG A 157 9.04 -1.15 7.03
N HIS A 158 8.24 -0.48 6.19
CA HIS A 158 7.58 -1.07 5.03
C HIS A 158 7.83 -0.19 3.82
N THR A 159 8.24 -0.80 2.72
CA THR A 159 8.51 -0.08 1.47
C THR A 159 7.22 0.46 0.87
N VAL A 160 7.10 1.78 0.75
CA VAL A 160 6.02 2.44 0.02
C VAL A 160 6.39 2.45 -1.46
N PHE A 161 5.50 1.98 -2.33
CA PHE A 161 5.79 1.91 -3.76
C PHE A 161 4.64 2.36 -4.67
N GLY A 162 3.53 2.80 -4.08
CA GLY A 162 2.38 3.30 -4.83
C GLY A 162 1.47 4.14 -3.96
N GLN A 163 0.47 4.75 -4.60
CA GLN A 163 -0.54 5.58 -3.96
C GLN A 163 -1.86 5.45 -4.69
N VAL A 164 -2.95 5.24 -3.94
CA VAL A 164 -4.30 5.22 -4.49
C VAL A 164 -4.63 6.60 -5.06
N THR A 165 -5.06 6.62 -6.32
CA THR A 165 -5.49 7.82 -7.04
C THR A 165 -7.02 7.93 -7.10
N ASP A 166 -7.71 6.78 -7.11
CA ASP A 166 -9.17 6.67 -7.12
C ASP A 166 -9.57 5.34 -6.49
N GLY A 167 -10.72 5.31 -5.81
CA GLY A 167 -11.22 4.09 -5.18
C GLY A 167 -10.94 3.99 -3.69
N MET A 168 -10.59 5.08 -2.99
CA MET A 168 -10.46 5.03 -1.53
C MET A 168 -11.77 4.69 -0.82
N ASP A 169 -12.91 4.99 -1.42
CA ASP A 169 -14.23 4.55 -0.94
C ASP A 169 -14.34 3.03 -0.93
N VAL A 170 -13.78 2.34 -1.94
CA VAL A 170 -13.70 0.88 -1.99
C VAL A 170 -12.80 0.34 -0.88
N VAL A 171 -11.65 0.96 -0.66
CA VAL A 171 -10.72 0.58 0.43
C VAL A 171 -11.42 0.74 1.79
N ASP A 172 -12.14 1.85 2.00
CA ASP A 172 -12.88 2.07 3.24
C ASP A 172 -13.99 1.03 3.44
N GLU A 173 -14.70 0.66 2.37
CA GLU A 173 -15.73 -0.39 2.41
C GLU A 173 -15.12 -1.74 2.80
N ILE A 174 -14.02 -2.12 2.19
CA ILE A 174 -13.32 -3.37 2.49
C ILE A 174 -12.86 -3.39 3.96
N ALA A 175 -12.35 -2.28 4.46
CA ALA A 175 -11.87 -2.19 5.85
C ALA A 175 -12.98 -2.40 6.89
N LYS A 176 -14.24 -2.20 6.51
CA LYS A 176 -15.41 -2.30 7.39
C LYS A 176 -16.15 -3.63 7.35
N VAL A 177 -15.77 -4.56 6.47
CA VAL A 177 -16.46 -5.83 6.37
C VAL A 177 -16.36 -6.63 7.67
N GLU A 178 -17.33 -7.51 7.89
CA GLU A 178 -17.29 -8.43 9.04
C GLU A 178 -16.13 -9.39 8.90
N LYS A 179 -15.45 -9.66 9.99
CA LYS A 179 -14.25 -10.47 10.04
C LYS A 179 -14.20 -11.34 11.28
N ASP A 180 -13.36 -12.39 11.23
CA ASP A 180 -13.12 -13.30 12.35
C ASP A 180 -12.12 -12.71 13.36
N GLY A 181 -11.76 -13.50 14.37
CA GLY A 181 -10.83 -13.11 15.42
C GLY A 181 -9.38 -12.88 14.94
N ASN A 182 -9.07 -13.24 13.71
CA ASN A 182 -7.77 -13.05 13.07
C ASN A 182 -7.79 -11.92 12.03
N ASP A 183 -8.83 -11.08 12.05
CA ASP A 183 -9.03 -9.97 11.12
C ASP A 183 -9.20 -10.42 9.65
N LYS A 184 -9.57 -11.66 9.43
CA LYS A 184 -9.90 -12.20 8.11
C LYS A 184 -11.37 -11.97 7.80
N PRO A 185 -11.73 -11.36 6.65
CA PRO A 185 -13.13 -11.20 6.26
C PRO A 185 -13.90 -12.53 6.28
N LEU A 186 -15.12 -12.52 6.82
CA LEU A 186 -15.99 -13.71 6.84
C LEU A 186 -16.40 -14.11 5.44
N GLU A 187 -16.69 -13.12 4.58
CA GLU A 187 -16.91 -13.34 3.16
C GLU A 187 -15.65 -12.86 2.42
N ASP A 188 -15.12 -13.69 1.55
CA ASP A 188 -13.86 -13.37 0.86
C ASP A 188 -13.95 -12.06 0.07
N VAL A 189 -13.02 -11.17 0.33
CA VAL A 189 -12.75 -9.99 -0.50
C VAL A 189 -11.72 -10.43 -1.53
N VAL A 190 -12.17 -10.62 -2.77
CA VAL A 190 -11.38 -11.26 -3.81
C VAL A 190 -10.83 -10.23 -4.79
N ILE A 191 -9.52 -10.33 -5.05
CA ILE A 191 -8.90 -9.65 -6.18
C ILE A 191 -9.22 -10.48 -7.43
N THR A 192 -10.08 -9.96 -8.29
CA THR A 192 -10.40 -10.62 -9.56
C THR A 192 -9.17 -10.65 -10.45
N THR A 193 -8.50 -9.53 -10.59
CA THR A 193 -7.23 -9.37 -11.29
C THR A 193 -6.62 -8.03 -10.96
N ILE A 194 -5.34 -7.86 -11.25
CA ILE A 194 -4.66 -6.57 -11.20
C ILE A 194 -4.21 -6.23 -12.61
N ALA A 195 -4.81 -5.20 -13.20
CA ALA A 195 -4.44 -4.70 -14.53
C ALA A 195 -3.32 -3.66 -14.40
N ILE A 196 -2.34 -3.73 -15.29
CA ILE A 196 -1.23 -2.77 -15.33
C ILE A 196 -1.34 -1.94 -16.60
N GLU A 197 -1.24 -0.63 -16.44
CA GLU A 197 -1.18 0.36 -17.53
C GLU A 197 0.23 0.98 -17.53
N ASP A 198 0.98 0.73 -18.57
CA ASP A 198 2.35 1.26 -18.72
C ASP A 198 2.35 2.72 -19.18
#